data_f40afc1a1a94013a23ad7fd732347113
#
_entry.id   f40afc1a1a94013a23ad7fd732347113
#
_cell.length_a   1.000
_cell.length_b   1.000
_cell.length_c   1.000
_cell.angle_alpha   90.00
_cell.angle_beta   90.00
_cell.angle_gamma   90.00
#
_symmetry.space_group_name_H-M   'P 1'
#
loop_
_entity.id
_entity.type
_entity.pdbx_description
1 polymer ?
#
loop_
_entity_poly.entity_id
_entity_poly.type
_entity_poly.pdbx_seq_one_letter_code
_entity_poly.pdbx_strand_id
1 'polypeptide(L)'
;LTRHLRTPEYDELFGGDPTWITESIGGVGINGKPLVTKNSFRYLHTLYNIGTAPEPNLTVLWSEKLPDNFKHFCSKVSIDTDSIQYENDDVMRPVYGDDYAIACCVSAMKVGKQTQLFGARCNLAKSLLYAINGGIDEKKGIQVVPGIEPITDDVLDFDKVWENYKKVMTYVAELYVDTVNIIHFMHDKYAYEASQFALHDTNLERIAAYGIAGLSIAADSLSAIKYATVKPIRNENGVAIDFETIGDFPKYGNDDDRADDLAVNTVTF
;
A
#
# COMPACT_ATOMS: atom_id res chain seq x y z
N LEU A 1 -11.16 12.73 -20.54
CA LEU A 1 -10.14 12.78 -19.49
C LEU A 1 -9.37 11.47 -19.40
N THR A 2 -10.06 10.35 -19.12
CA THR A 2 -9.46 9.02 -18.96
C THR A 2 -8.69 8.57 -20.20
N ARG A 3 -9.21 8.85 -21.41
CA ARG A 3 -8.53 8.51 -22.66
C ARG A 3 -7.25 9.31 -22.86
N HIS A 4 -7.23 10.55 -22.40
CA HIS A 4 -6.05 11.42 -22.49
C HIS A 4 -4.94 10.96 -21.53
N LEU A 5 -5.32 10.49 -20.34
CA LEU A 5 -4.38 10.01 -19.31
C LEU A 5 -3.67 8.69 -19.67
N ARG A 6 -4.02 8.07 -20.79
CA ARG A 6 -3.50 6.76 -21.21
C ARG A 6 -2.75 6.79 -22.52
N THR A 7 -2.22 7.93 -22.89
CA THR A 7 -1.30 7.98 -24.04
C THR A 7 0.09 7.48 -23.62
N PRO A 8 0.80 6.74 -24.48
CA PRO A 8 2.15 6.28 -24.17
C PRO A 8 3.10 7.41 -23.75
N GLU A 9 2.98 8.56 -24.39
CA GLU A 9 3.80 9.74 -24.08
C GLU A 9 3.57 10.25 -22.64
N TYR A 10 2.34 10.10 -22.14
CA TYR A 10 2.01 10.49 -20.79
C TYR A 10 2.61 9.52 -19.77
N ASP A 11 2.53 8.23 -20.06
CA ASP A 11 3.11 7.18 -19.20
C ASP A 11 4.64 7.28 -19.15
N GLU A 12 5.30 7.55 -20.27
CA GLU A 12 6.74 7.78 -20.33
C GLU A 12 7.17 8.99 -19.51
N LEU A 13 6.41 10.09 -19.60
CA LEU A 13 6.72 11.33 -18.90
C LEU A 13 6.59 11.21 -17.37
N PHE A 14 5.61 10.46 -16.90
CA PHE A 14 5.26 10.38 -15.47
C PHE A 14 5.54 9.04 -14.81
N GLY A 15 6.11 8.10 -15.52
CA GLY A 15 6.52 6.81 -14.96
C GLY A 15 5.38 5.85 -14.62
N GLY A 16 4.29 5.88 -15.36
CA GLY A 16 3.22 4.89 -15.29
C GLY A 16 2.04 5.22 -14.36
N ASP A 17 2.19 6.17 -13.44
CA ASP A 17 1.12 6.58 -12.51
C ASP A 17 1.02 8.12 -12.44
N PRO A 18 0.69 8.76 -13.55
CA PRO A 18 0.91 10.19 -13.75
C PRO A 18 -0.08 11.07 -12.99
N THR A 19 -1.30 10.58 -12.78
CA THR A 19 -2.36 11.35 -12.13
C THR A 19 -3.28 10.42 -11.36
N TRP A 20 -3.33 10.59 -10.07
CA TRP A 20 -4.19 9.83 -9.19
C TRP A 20 -5.61 10.38 -9.25
N ILE A 21 -6.42 9.77 -10.10
CA ILE A 21 -7.83 10.08 -10.21
C ILE A 21 -8.59 8.97 -9.53
N THR A 22 -9.23 9.32 -8.41
CA THR A 22 -10.12 8.43 -7.68
C THR A 22 -11.55 8.93 -7.81
N GLU A 23 -12.44 8.07 -8.27
CA GLU A 23 -13.87 8.34 -8.36
C GLU A 23 -14.62 7.37 -7.46
N SER A 24 -15.58 7.86 -6.66
CA SER A 24 -16.40 7.02 -5.78
C SER A 24 -17.84 7.02 -6.28
N ILE A 25 -18.41 5.83 -6.43
CA ILE A 25 -19.81 5.64 -6.86
C ILE A 25 -20.54 4.66 -5.96
N GLY A 26 -21.86 4.69 -6.00
CA GLY A 26 -22.68 3.83 -5.12
C GLY A 26 -22.87 4.44 -3.74
N GLY A 27 -22.91 3.59 -2.72
CA GLY A 27 -23.17 4.02 -1.36
C GLY A 27 -24.64 4.36 -1.11
N VAL A 28 -24.92 4.82 0.10
CA VAL A 28 -26.28 5.15 0.58
C VAL A 28 -26.32 6.61 1.01
N GLY A 29 -27.34 7.34 0.56
CA GLY A 29 -27.56 8.72 0.98
C GLY A 29 -28.12 8.83 2.40
N ILE A 30 -28.10 10.06 2.91
CA ILE A 30 -28.60 10.40 4.26
C ILE A 30 -30.08 10.01 4.50
N ASN A 31 -30.82 9.87 3.41
CA ASN A 31 -32.21 9.39 3.43
C ASN A 31 -32.34 7.85 3.40
N GLY A 32 -31.23 7.13 3.51
CA GLY A 32 -31.17 5.67 3.47
C GLY A 32 -31.40 5.03 2.09
N LYS A 33 -31.44 5.84 1.01
CA LYS A 33 -31.61 5.33 -0.36
C LYS A 33 -30.30 5.17 -1.08
N PRO A 34 -30.16 4.14 -1.95
CA PRO A 34 -28.97 3.99 -2.79
C PRO A 34 -28.72 5.21 -3.67
N LEU A 35 -27.46 5.58 -3.79
CA LEU A 35 -27.00 6.69 -4.64
C LEU A 35 -26.61 6.21 -6.05
N VAL A 36 -27.23 5.13 -6.51
CA VAL A 36 -27.00 4.57 -7.84
C VAL A 36 -27.86 5.28 -8.87
N THR A 37 -27.23 5.79 -9.90
CA THR A 37 -27.86 6.47 -11.03
C THR A 37 -27.43 5.84 -12.35
N LYS A 38 -28.02 6.29 -13.46
CA LYS A 38 -27.57 5.90 -14.80
C LYS A 38 -26.07 6.23 -15.03
N ASN A 39 -25.58 7.30 -14.40
CA ASN A 39 -24.16 7.66 -14.52
C ASN A 39 -23.24 6.68 -13.79
N SER A 40 -23.68 6.09 -12.68
CA SER A 40 -22.90 5.05 -12.00
C SER A 40 -22.60 3.87 -12.93
N PHE A 41 -23.55 3.43 -13.73
CA PHE A 41 -23.32 2.41 -14.77
C PHE A 41 -22.40 2.90 -15.90
N ARG A 42 -22.46 4.19 -16.26
CA ARG A 42 -21.59 4.76 -17.29
C ARG A 42 -20.15 4.84 -16.82
N TYR A 43 -19.90 5.20 -15.56
CA TYR A 43 -18.57 5.18 -14.97
C TYR A 43 -17.97 3.77 -15.02
N LEU A 44 -18.70 2.76 -14.57
CA LEU A 44 -18.26 1.37 -14.68
C LEU A 44 -17.99 0.96 -16.14
N HIS A 45 -18.86 1.33 -17.06
CA HIS A 45 -18.66 1.02 -18.49
C HIS A 45 -17.41 1.69 -19.07
N THR A 46 -16.98 2.82 -18.52
CA THR A 46 -15.77 3.51 -18.97
C THR A 46 -14.53 2.62 -18.79
N LEU A 47 -14.51 1.75 -17.76
CA LEU A 47 -13.40 0.83 -17.52
C LEU A 47 -13.17 -0.14 -18.70
N TYR A 48 -14.23 -0.59 -19.36
CA TYR A 48 -14.11 -1.40 -20.58
C TYR A 48 -13.45 -0.63 -21.74
N ASN A 49 -13.69 0.69 -21.83
CA ASN A 49 -13.11 1.51 -22.87
C ASN A 49 -11.63 1.81 -22.65
N ILE A 50 -11.21 1.81 -21.37
CA ILE A 50 -9.82 2.03 -20.96
C ILE A 50 -9.02 0.73 -21.07
N GLY A 51 -9.67 -0.41 -20.82
CA GLY A 51 -9.02 -1.71 -20.65
C GLY A 51 -8.40 -1.87 -19.26
N THR A 52 -7.69 -2.96 -19.07
CA THR A 52 -7.00 -3.28 -17.82
C THR A 52 -5.89 -2.28 -17.52
N ALA A 53 -6.01 -1.56 -16.42
CA ALA A 53 -5.02 -0.58 -15.98
C ALA A 53 -5.18 -0.26 -14.49
N PRO A 54 -4.06 0.04 -13.79
CA PRO A 54 -4.11 0.37 -12.38
C PRO A 54 -4.80 1.70 -12.09
N GLU A 55 -4.79 2.64 -13.05
CA GLU A 55 -5.40 3.96 -12.93
C GLU A 55 -6.26 4.31 -14.16
N PRO A 56 -7.33 5.10 -14.01
CA PRO A 56 -7.86 5.68 -12.77
C PRO A 56 -8.54 4.64 -11.89
N ASN A 57 -8.47 4.85 -10.57
CA ASN A 57 -9.18 4.02 -9.60
C ASN A 57 -10.68 4.36 -9.56
N LEU A 58 -11.52 3.35 -9.65
CA LEU A 58 -12.96 3.48 -9.41
C LEU A 58 -13.34 2.70 -8.16
N THR A 59 -13.81 3.42 -7.14
CA THR A 59 -14.26 2.83 -5.88
C THR A 59 -15.77 2.70 -5.85
N VAL A 60 -16.25 1.49 -5.65
CA VAL A 60 -17.66 1.22 -5.35
C VAL A 60 -17.86 1.24 -3.84
N LEU A 61 -18.62 2.21 -3.34
CA LEU A 61 -19.08 2.23 -1.97
C LEU A 61 -20.19 1.19 -1.82
N TRP A 62 -19.77 0.01 -1.38
CA TRP A 62 -20.65 -1.16 -1.29
C TRP A 62 -21.62 -1.04 -0.12
N SER A 63 -22.89 -1.38 -0.36
CA SER A 63 -23.90 -1.53 0.68
C SER A 63 -24.85 -2.66 0.32
N GLU A 64 -25.40 -3.33 1.32
CA GLU A 64 -26.47 -4.31 1.11
C GLU A 64 -27.70 -3.71 0.41
N LYS A 65 -27.92 -2.41 0.58
CA LYS A 65 -29.04 -1.67 0.00
C LYS A 65 -28.89 -1.34 -1.49
N LEU A 66 -27.72 -1.56 -2.07
CA LEU A 66 -27.52 -1.30 -3.51
C LEU A 66 -28.41 -2.22 -4.37
N PRO A 67 -28.93 -1.71 -5.51
CA PRO A 67 -29.73 -2.54 -6.41
C PRO A 67 -28.96 -3.76 -6.94
N ASP A 68 -29.60 -4.92 -7.01
CA ASP A 68 -28.96 -6.16 -7.42
C ASP A 68 -28.38 -6.10 -8.84
N ASN A 69 -29.07 -5.44 -9.77
CA ASN A 69 -28.55 -5.25 -11.11
C ASN A 69 -27.25 -4.42 -11.15
N PHE A 70 -27.08 -3.47 -10.21
CA PHE A 70 -25.85 -2.71 -10.06
C PHE A 70 -24.75 -3.57 -9.46
N LYS A 71 -25.04 -4.35 -8.40
CA LYS A 71 -24.10 -5.30 -7.80
C LYS A 71 -23.58 -6.31 -8.83
N HIS A 72 -24.50 -6.90 -9.62
CA HIS A 72 -24.12 -7.84 -10.68
C HIS A 72 -23.22 -7.19 -11.74
N PHE A 73 -23.53 -5.94 -12.12
CA PHE A 73 -22.71 -5.23 -13.10
C PHE A 73 -21.32 -4.90 -12.54
N CYS A 74 -21.23 -4.46 -11.28
CA CYS A 74 -19.95 -4.27 -10.60
C CYS A 74 -19.11 -5.56 -10.60
N SER A 75 -19.71 -6.69 -10.21
CA SER A 75 -19.01 -7.99 -10.20
C SER A 75 -18.52 -8.39 -11.60
N LYS A 76 -19.35 -8.17 -12.63
CA LYS A 76 -18.95 -8.40 -14.01
C LYS A 76 -17.75 -7.54 -14.41
N VAL A 77 -17.78 -6.26 -14.10
CA VAL A 77 -16.66 -5.34 -14.39
C VAL A 77 -15.39 -5.75 -13.65
N SER A 78 -15.51 -6.23 -12.40
CA SER A 78 -14.35 -6.73 -11.63
C SER A 78 -13.71 -7.97 -12.25
N ILE A 79 -14.51 -8.83 -12.87
CA ILE A 79 -14.00 -10.03 -13.57
C ILE A 79 -13.30 -9.64 -14.87
N ASP A 80 -13.83 -8.65 -15.57
CA ASP A 80 -13.40 -8.27 -16.91
C ASP A 80 -12.25 -7.22 -16.89
N THR A 81 -12.06 -6.50 -15.77
CA THR A 81 -11.09 -5.41 -15.64
C THR A 81 -10.44 -5.40 -14.25
N ASP A 82 -9.28 -4.75 -14.10
CA ASP A 82 -8.52 -4.68 -12.84
C ASP A 82 -8.60 -3.29 -12.17
N SER A 83 -9.46 -2.39 -12.65
CA SER A 83 -9.49 -0.98 -12.25
C SER A 83 -10.63 -0.62 -11.29
N ILE A 84 -11.27 -1.60 -10.67
CA ILE A 84 -12.38 -1.42 -9.73
C ILE A 84 -11.96 -1.92 -8.34
N GLN A 85 -12.34 -1.17 -7.32
CA GLN A 85 -12.18 -1.56 -5.92
C GLN A 85 -13.47 -1.31 -5.13
N TYR A 86 -13.56 -1.89 -3.94
CA TYR A 86 -14.75 -1.83 -3.11
C TYR A 86 -14.41 -1.36 -1.70
N GLU A 87 -15.23 -0.47 -1.17
CA GLU A 87 -15.23 -0.09 0.23
C GLU A 87 -16.62 -0.32 0.81
N ASN A 88 -16.69 -0.87 2.02
CA ASN A 88 -17.96 -1.19 2.65
C ASN A 88 -18.60 0.05 3.29
N ASP A 89 -19.55 0.68 2.58
CA ASP A 89 -20.26 1.88 3.03
C ASP A 89 -21.04 1.65 4.34
N ASP A 90 -21.58 0.43 4.54
CA ASP A 90 -22.34 0.10 5.75
C ASP A 90 -21.44 0.06 7.01
N VAL A 91 -20.14 -0.18 6.84
CA VAL A 91 -19.12 -0.16 7.92
C VAL A 91 -18.48 1.21 8.04
N MET A 92 -18.15 1.86 6.92
CA MET A 92 -17.41 3.13 6.91
C MET A 92 -18.27 4.31 7.35
N ARG A 93 -19.51 4.39 6.90
CA ARG A 93 -20.43 5.50 7.20
C ARG A 93 -20.69 5.71 8.69
N PRO A 94 -20.90 4.70 9.55
CA PRO A 94 -21.05 4.89 10.99
C PRO A 94 -19.83 5.54 11.66
N VAL A 95 -18.63 5.39 11.09
CA VAL A 95 -17.39 5.93 11.63
C VAL A 95 -17.09 7.32 11.08
N TYR A 96 -17.20 7.51 9.78
CA TYR A 96 -16.81 8.75 9.10
C TYR A 96 -17.97 9.74 8.87
N GLY A 97 -19.21 9.30 9.01
CA GLY A 97 -20.40 10.12 8.71
C GLY A 97 -20.80 10.07 7.23
N ASP A 98 -21.77 10.93 6.88
CA ASP A 98 -22.34 10.94 5.52
C ASP A 98 -21.45 11.63 4.47
N ASP A 99 -20.55 12.51 4.92
CA ASP A 99 -19.67 13.32 4.07
C ASP A 99 -18.25 12.75 4.02
N TYR A 100 -18.09 11.47 3.81
CA TYR A 100 -16.78 10.89 3.59
C TYR A 100 -16.56 10.57 2.11
N ALA A 101 -15.30 10.50 1.74
CA ALA A 101 -14.85 10.03 0.44
C ALA A 101 -13.61 9.13 0.62
N ILE A 102 -13.38 8.28 -0.36
CA ILE A 102 -12.15 7.52 -0.45
C ILE A 102 -11.15 8.33 -1.25
N ALA A 103 -10.09 8.77 -0.57
CA ALA A 103 -9.00 9.51 -1.19
C ALA A 103 -7.90 8.55 -1.64
N CYS A 104 -7.30 8.83 -2.77
CA CYS A 104 -6.29 8.00 -3.39
C CYS A 104 -6.81 6.56 -3.61
N CYS A 105 -6.15 5.55 -3.05
CA CYS A 105 -6.53 4.15 -3.23
C CYS A 105 -7.60 3.68 -2.25
N VAL A 106 -7.39 3.88 -0.93
CA VAL A 106 -8.19 3.25 0.12
C VAL A 106 -8.38 4.11 1.38
N SER A 107 -7.97 5.35 1.37
CA SER A 107 -8.00 6.20 2.56
C SER A 107 -9.36 6.90 2.70
N ALA A 108 -10.13 6.53 3.71
CA ALA A 108 -11.35 7.25 4.04
C ALA A 108 -11.05 8.56 4.76
N MET A 109 -11.68 9.65 4.31
CA MET A 109 -11.56 10.97 4.90
C MET A 109 -12.90 11.70 4.94
N LYS A 110 -13.12 12.51 5.97
CA LYS A 110 -14.24 13.45 6.04
C LYS A 110 -13.95 14.64 5.14
N VAL A 111 -14.76 14.81 4.10
CA VAL A 111 -14.58 15.85 3.08
C VAL A 111 -14.62 17.24 3.71
N GLY A 112 -13.61 18.07 3.42
CA GLY A 112 -13.49 19.43 3.94
C GLY A 112 -13.09 19.55 5.41
N LYS A 113 -12.95 18.44 6.13
CA LYS A 113 -12.65 18.40 7.58
C LYS A 113 -11.35 17.71 7.91
N GLN A 114 -10.89 16.83 7.05
CA GLN A 114 -9.67 16.06 7.22
C GLN A 114 -8.77 16.21 6.01
N THR A 115 -7.47 16.13 6.24
CA THR A 115 -6.45 15.97 5.20
C THR A 115 -5.48 14.89 5.62
N GLN A 116 -4.87 14.23 4.65
CA GLN A 116 -3.93 13.15 4.89
C GLN A 116 -2.60 13.44 4.19
N LEU A 117 -1.51 13.36 4.95
CA LEU A 117 -0.19 13.26 4.38
C LEU A 117 0.20 11.79 4.22
N PHE A 118 0.48 11.41 2.98
CA PHE A 118 0.96 10.09 2.63
C PHE A 118 2.07 10.25 1.57
N GLY A 119 3.34 10.08 1.98
CA GLY A 119 4.47 10.39 1.11
C GLY A 119 5.27 9.18 0.62
N ALA A 120 5.21 8.05 1.33
CA ALA A 120 6.05 6.89 1.03
C ALA A 120 5.49 5.62 1.66
N ARG A 121 6.08 4.48 1.28
CA ARG A 121 5.85 3.17 1.93
C ARG A 121 7.18 2.60 2.41
N CYS A 122 7.16 2.00 3.60
CA CYS A 122 8.28 1.20 4.08
C CYS A 122 8.31 -0.13 3.31
N ASN A 123 9.43 -0.44 2.67
CA ASN A 123 9.60 -1.70 1.96
C ASN A 123 10.12 -2.78 2.93
N LEU A 124 9.20 -3.63 3.41
CA LEU A 124 9.50 -4.69 4.38
C LEU A 124 10.46 -5.74 3.82
N ALA A 125 10.31 -6.12 2.55
CA ALA A 125 11.19 -7.09 1.90
C ALA A 125 12.63 -6.55 1.78
N LYS A 126 12.78 -5.27 1.44
CA LYS A 126 14.09 -4.62 1.38
C LYS A 126 14.72 -4.48 2.76
N SER A 127 13.92 -4.18 3.78
CA SER A 127 14.37 -4.17 5.17
C SER A 127 14.88 -5.53 5.64
N LEU A 128 14.26 -6.62 5.21
CA LEU A 128 14.73 -7.97 5.48
C LEU A 128 16.06 -8.26 4.78
N LEU A 129 16.25 -7.81 3.55
CA LEU A 129 17.53 -7.93 2.85
C LEU A 129 18.65 -7.14 3.56
N TYR A 130 18.33 -5.95 4.07
CA TYR A 130 19.28 -5.19 4.90
C TYR A 130 19.63 -5.91 6.20
N ALA A 131 18.68 -6.61 6.82
CA ALA A 131 18.94 -7.41 8.01
C ALA A 131 19.95 -8.53 7.78
N ILE A 132 19.90 -9.18 6.61
CA ILE A 132 20.83 -10.23 6.21
C ILE A 132 22.21 -9.63 5.88
N ASN A 133 22.23 -8.48 5.21
CA ASN A 133 23.44 -7.84 4.68
C ASN A 133 24.12 -6.84 5.65
N GLY A 134 23.76 -6.86 6.93
CA GLY A 134 24.39 -5.93 7.90
C GLY A 134 24.06 -4.46 7.61
N GLY A 135 22.89 -4.18 7.06
CA GLY A 135 22.45 -2.83 6.70
C GLY A 135 23.00 -2.29 5.39
N ILE A 136 23.67 -3.11 4.59
CA ILE A 136 24.28 -2.71 3.31
C ILE A 136 23.28 -2.90 2.15
N ASP A 137 23.17 -1.88 1.30
CA ASP A 137 22.40 -1.96 0.05
C ASP A 137 23.15 -2.77 -1.00
N GLU A 138 22.53 -3.82 -1.52
CA GLU A 138 23.18 -4.77 -2.45
C GLU A 138 23.48 -4.17 -3.82
N LYS A 139 22.76 -3.11 -4.21
CA LYS A 139 22.96 -2.45 -5.51
C LYS A 139 24.02 -1.37 -5.46
N LYS A 140 24.03 -0.59 -4.37
CA LYS A 140 24.92 0.56 -4.23
C LYS A 140 26.17 0.26 -3.42
N GLY A 141 26.19 -0.84 -2.66
CA GLY A 141 27.31 -1.21 -1.78
C GLY A 141 27.54 -0.24 -0.61
N ILE A 142 26.54 0.58 -0.28
CA ILE A 142 26.64 1.57 0.82
C ILE A 142 25.89 1.09 2.05
N GLN A 143 26.39 1.46 3.23
CA GLN A 143 25.69 1.23 4.48
C GLN A 143 24.50 2.19 4.62
N VAL A 144 23.29 1.64 4.64
CA VAL A 144 22.04 2.38 4.77
C VAL A 144 21.54 2.34 6.20
N VAL A 145 21.62 1.18 6.86
CA VAL A 145 21.22 0.99 8.25
C VAL A 145 22.45 0.70 9.09
N PRO A 146 22.87 1.63 9.96
CA PRO A 146 24.07 1.43 10.79
C PRO A 146 23.80 0.46 11.95
N GLY A 147 24.88 -0.17 12.45
CA GLY A 147 24.84 -0.97 13.68
C GLY A 147 24.21 -2.35 13.53
N ILE A 148 24.06 -2.84 12.31
CA ILE A 148 23.60 -4.21 12.02
C ILE A 148 24.81 -5.07 11.65
N GLU A 149 25.00 -6.17 12.35
CA GLU A 149 26.05 -7.13 12.01
C GLU A 149 25.61 -8.01 10.83
N PRO A 150 26.42 -8.17 9.77
CA PRO A 150 26.06 -9.03 8.65
C PRO A 150 25.98 -10.49 9.07
N ILE A 151 25.00 -11.22 8.52
CA ILE A 151 24.89 -12.66 8.71
C ILE A 151 25.79 -13.33 7.68
N THR A 152 26.85 -13.97 8.13
CA THR A 152 27.88 -14.58 7.26
C THR A 152 27.76 -16.09 7.12
N ASP A 153 26.79 -16.70 7.79
CA ASP A 153 26.54 -18.14 7.76
C ASP A 153 26.23 -18.63 6.33
N ASP A 154 26.63 -19.86 6.00
CA ASP A 154 26.34 -20.49 4.71
C ASP A 154 24.86 -20.84 4.54
N VAL A 155 24.16 -21.06 5.65
CA VAL A 155 22.71 -21.27 5.72
C VAL A 155 22.13 -20.24 6.69
N LEU A 156 21.07 -19.56 6.28
CA LEU A 156 20.45 -18.55 7.12
C LEU A 156 19.77 -19.20 8.34
N ASP A 157 20.08 -18.67 9.51
CA ASP A 157 19.42 -19.00 10.77
C ASP A 157 18.27 -18.03 11.01
N PHE A 158 17.07 -18.57 11.26
CA PHE A 158 15.85 -17.79 11.42
C PHE A 158 15.96 -16.78 12.59
N ASP A 159 16.44 -17.21 13.75
CA ASP A 159 16.47 -16.35 14.93
C ASP A 159 17.44 -15.19 14.74
N LYS A 160 18.62 -15.42 14.14
CA LYS A 160 19.57 -14.36 13.80
C LYS A 160 18.98 -13.37 12.80
N VAL A 161 18.31 -13.88 11.73
CA VAL A 161 17.66 -13.03 10.74
C VAL A 161 16.54 -12.20 11.38
N TRP A 162 15.70 -12.82 12.20
CA TRP A 162 14.60 -12.17 12.87
C TRP A 162 15.07 -11.07 13.83
N GLU A 163 16.09 -11.31 14.64
CA GLU A 163 16.67 -10.29 15.53
C GLU A 163 17.25 -9.09 14.77
N ASN A 164 17.97 -9.32 13.71
CA ASN A 164 18.47 -8.24 12.85
C ASN A 164 17.32 -7.51 12.16
N TYR A 165 16.31 -8.24 11.69
CA TYR A 165 15.16 -7.66 11.02
C TYR A 165 14.38 -6.70 11.92
N LYS A 166 14.17 -7.07 13.18
CA LYS A 166 13.57 -6.17 14.19
C LYS A 166 14.38 -4.87 14.34
N LYS A 167 15.69 -4.96 14.44
CA LYS A 167 16.56 -3.76 14.54
C LYS A 167 16.43 -2.86 13.31
N VAL A 168 16.44 -3.45 12.12
CA VAL A 168 16.28 -2.71 10.87
C VAL A 168 14.90 -2.06 10.80
N MET A 169 13.83 -2.80 11.13
CA MET A 169 12.47 -2.24 11.13
C MET A 169 12.32 -1.08 12.13
N THR A 170 12.87 -1.20 13.34
CA THR A 170 12.89 -0.09 14.31
C THR A 170 13.56 1.15 13.74
N TYR A 171 14.75 1.01 13.17
CA TYR A 171 15.47 2.13 12.56
C TYR A 171 14.67 2.77 11.41
N VAL A 172 14.09 1.95 10.54
CA VAL A 172 13.30 2.45 9.40
C VAL A 172 12.01 3.12 9.86
N ALA A 173 11.35 2.60 10.91
CA ALA A 173 10.14 3.21 11.47
C ALA A 173 10.44 4.60 12.07
N GLU A 174 11.50 4.73 12.85
CA GLU A 174 11.95 6.02 13.41
C GLU A 174 12.27 7.02 12.30
N LEU A 175 13.06 6.60 11.30
CA LEU A 175 13.41 7.43 10.15
C LEU A 175 12.16 7.86 9.35
N TYR A 176 11.18 6.97 9.21
CA TYR A 176 9.94 7.25 8.50
C TYR A 176 9.11 8.32 9.23
N VAL A 177 8.93 8.16 10.54
CA VAL A 177 8.20 9.15 11.36
C VAL A 177 8.90 10.51 11.32
N ASP A 178 10.22 10.56 11.52
CA ASP A 178 10.98 11.80 11.46
C ASP A 178 10.89 12.48 10.10
N THR A 179 10.97 11.71 9.01
CA THR A 179 10.84 12.23 7.65
C THR A 179 9.45 12.83 7.41
N VAL A 180 8.39 12.14 7.82
CA VAL A 180 7.01 12.64 7.69
C VAL A 180 6.83 13.92 8.51
N ASN A 181 7.34 13.98 9.72
CA ASN A 181 7.30 15.19 10.57
C ASN A 181 8.05 16.36 9.94
N ILE A 182 9.21 16.12 9.33
CA ILE A 182 9.95 17.17 8.60
C ILE A 182 9.15 17.69 7.41
N ILE A 183 8.52 16.80 6.65
CA ILE A 183 7.68 17.19 5.50
C ILE A 183 6.51 18.04 5.98
N HIS A 184 5.78 17.64 7.01
CA HIS A 184 4.70 18.43 7.60
C HIS A 184 5.18 19.81 8.06
N PHE A 185 6.31 19.87 8.77
CA PHE A 185 6.89 21.13 9.19
C PHE A 185 7.23 22.05 8.01
N MET A 186 7.78 21.50 6.93
CA MET A 186 8.12 22.29 5.74
C MET A 186 6.88 22.78 5.01
N HIS A 187 5.82 21.97 4.94
CA HIS A 187 4.53 22.39 4.38
C HIS A 187 3.92 23.55 5.16
N ASP A 188 3.94 23.48 6.49
CA ASP A 188 3.46 24.56 7.36
C ASP A 188 4.31 25.82 7.23
N LYS A 189 5.63 25.67 7.29
CA LYS A 189 6.58 26.79 7.23
C LYS A 189 6.42 27.64 5.97
N TYR A 190 6.18 27.02 4.84
CA TYR A 190 6.04 27.70 3.56
C TYR A 190 4.58 27.93 3.15
N ALA A 191 3.64 27.67 4.05
CA ALA A 191 2.19 27.80 3.81
C ALA A 191 1.72 27.08 2.53
N TYR A 192 2.41 25.99 2.15
CA TYR A 192 2.17 25.28 0.91
C TYR A 192 0.74 24.71 0.84
N GLU A 193 0.22 24.23 1.96
CA GLU A 193 -1.12 23.68 2.06
C GLU A 193 -2.21 24.77 2.17
N ALA A 194 -1.88 25.96 2.62
CA ALA A 194 -2.88 27.00 2.88
C ALA A 194 -3.73 27.35 1.65
N SER A 195 -3.14 27.32 0.46
CA SER A 195 -3.87 27.57 -0.80
C SER A 195 -4.78 26.40 -1.18
N GLN A 196 -4.46 25.18 -0.74
CA GLN A 196 -5.25 23.98 -1.01
C GLN A 196 -6.41 23.83 -0.04
N PHE A 197 -6.32 24.43 1.14
CA PHE A 197 -7.34 24.35 2.20
C PHE A 197 -8.39 25.47 2.15
N ALA A 198 -8.42 26.26 1.10
CA ALA A 198 -9.36 27.38 0.98
C ALA A 198 -10.85 26.98 1.12
N LEU A 199 -11.19 25.73 0.82
CA LEU A 199 -12.55 25.19 0.92
C LEU A 199 -12.74 24.26 2.12
N HIS A 200 -11.76 24.14 3.01
CA HIS A 200 -11.83 23.31 4.19
C HIS A 200 -12.33 24.10 5.41
N ASP A 201 -12.77 23.37 6.42
CA ASP A 201 -13.16 23.93 7.71
C ASP A 201 -11.95 24.60 8.39
N THR A 202 -12.22 25.57 9.28
CA THR A 202 -11.17 26.26 10.03
C THR A 202 -10.40 25.36 10.98
N ASN A 203 -11.04 24.30 11.48
CA ASN A 203 -10.41 23.27 12.33
C ASN A 203 -10.17 22.00 11.50
N LEU A 204 -9.16 22.06 10.68
CA LEU A 204 -8.77 20.92 9.84
C LEU A 204 -8.00 19.89 10.67
N GLU A 205 -8.48 18.64 10.67
CA GLU A 205 -7.78 17.52 11.23
C GLU A 205 -6.76 16.97 10.23
N ARG A 206 -5.49 16.93 10.65
CA ARG A 206 -4.39 16.41 9.84
C ARG A 206 -4.05 14.99 10.26
N ILE A 207 -4.04 14.07 9.31
CA ILE A 207 -3.75 12.67 9.52
C ILE A 207 -2.47 12.32 8.78
N ALA A 208 -1.53 11.67 9.46
CA ALA A 208 -0.36 11.07 8.83
C ALA A 208 -0.65 9.60 8.52
N ALA A 209 -0.45 9.20 7.28
CA ALA A 209 -0.58 7.81 6.86
C ALA A 209 0.80 7.18 6.68
N TYR A 210 1.02 6.07 7.39
CA TYR A 210 2.25 5.29 7.31
C TYR A 210 1.95 3.97 6.61
N GLY A 211 2.47 3.82 5.39
CA GLY A 211 2.24 2.64 4.57
C GLY A 211 3.39 1.65 4.63
N ILE A 212 3.07 0.37 4.46
CA ILE A 212 4.02 -0.71 4.27
C ILE A 212 3.82 -1.34 2.89
N ALA A 213 4.87 -1.95 2.34
CA ALA A 213 4.83 -2.71 1.09
C ALA A 213 5.70 -3.96 1.21
N GLY A 214 5.36 -5.01 0.47
CA GLY A 214 6.15 -6.23 0.41
C GLY A 214 5.95 -7.17 1.61
N LEU A 215 4.81 -7.10 2.32
CA LEU A 215 4.52 -7.99 3.45
C LEU A 215 4.51 -9.46 3.02
N SER A 216 3.85 -9.80 1.93
CA SER A 216 3.82 -11.18 1.41
C SER A 216 5.21 -11.71 1.08
N ILE A 217 6.06 -10.88 0.48
CA ILE A 217 7.45 -11.25 0.16
C ILE A 217 8.27 -11.45 1.45
N ALA A 218 8.10 -10.58 2.43
CA ALA A 218 8.79 -10.71 3.72
C ALA A 218 8.32 -11.96 4.47
N ALA A 219 7.02 -12.23 4.52
CA ALA A 219 6.45 -13.41 5.15
C ALA A 219 6.91 -14.70 4.48
N ASP A 220 6.87 -14.78 3.15
CA ASP A 220 7.38 -15.94 2.40
C ASP A 220 8.88 -16.15 2.60
N SER A 221 9.65 -15.08 2.60
CA SER A 221 11.10 -15.16 2.83
C SER A 221 11.42 -15.66 4.25
N LEU A 222 10.73 -15.14 5.27
CA LEU A 222 10.87 -15.59 6.65
C LEU A 222 10.41 -17.04 6.82
N SER A 223 9.34 -17.44 6.13
CA SER A 223 8.85 -18.81 6.09
C SER A 223 9.88 -19.76 5.45
N ALA A 224 10.45 -19.37 4.32
CA ALA A 224 11.50 -20.13 3.67
C ALA A 224 12.72 -20.32 4.61
N ILE A 225 13.17 -19.26 5.27
CA ILE A 225 14.29 -19.31 6.21
C ILE A 225 13.99 -20.21 7.41
N LYS A 226 12.73 -20.23 7.89
CA LYS A 226 12.32 -20.99 9.06
C LYS A 226 12.07 -22.47 8.77
N TYR A 227 11.51 -22.81 7.61
CA TYR A 227 11.00 -24.16 7.31
C TYR A 227 11.75 -24.87 6.19
N ALA A 228 12.57 -24.18 5.43
CA ALA A 228 13.43 -24.75 4.39
C ALA A 228 14.92 -24.46 4.68
N THR A 229 15.79 -24.80 3.74
CA THR A 229 17.21 -24.44 3.81
C THR A 229 17.48 -23.32 2.83
N VAL A 230 17.82 -22.13 3.33
CA VAL A 230 18.11 -20.95 2.50
C VAL A 230 19.60 -20.63 2.57
N LYS A 231 20.27 -20.65 1.41
CA LYS A 231 21.69 -20.33 1.26
C LYS A 231 21.83 -19.00 0.52
N PRO A 232 22.44 -17.97 1.11
CA PRO A 232 22.69 -16.71 0.41
C PRO A 232 23.82 -16.86 -0.61
N ILE A 233 23.59 -16.35 -1.82
CA ILE A 233 24.58 -16.21 -2.86
C ILE A 233 25.18 -14.82 -2.73
N ARG A 234 26.48 -14.74 -2.40
CA ARG A 234 27.16 -13.50 -2.06
C ARG A 234 28.07 -13.03 -3.19
N ASN A 235 28.18 -11.72 -3.34
CA ASN A 235 29.16 -11.11 -4.22
C ASN A 235 30.57 -11.10 -3.56
N GLU A 236 31.55 -10.56 -4.28
CA GLU A 236 32.94 -10.45 -3.83
C GLU A 236 33.14 -9.66 -2.52
N ASN A 237 32.20 -8.81 -2.16
CA ASN A 237 32.19 -8.02 -0.92
C ASN A 237 31.43 -8.71 0.22
N GLY A 238 30.98 -9.95 0.04
CA GLY A 238 30.24 -10.73 1.03
C GLY A 238 28.76 -10.34 1.15
N VAL A 239 28.23 -9.48 0.29
CA VAL A 239 26.84 -9.04 0.29
C VAL A 239 25.97 -10.06 -0.45
N ALA A 240 24.90 -10.53 0.18
CA ALA A 240 23.92 -11.43 -0.46
C ALA A 240 23.17 -10.68 -1.57
N ILE A 241 23.21 -11.23 -2.77
CA ILE A 241 22.60 -10.69 -3.98
C ILE A 241 21.52 -11.62 -4.56
N ASP A 242 21.52 -12.88 -4.14
CA ASP A 242 20.57 -13.91 -4.53
C ASP A 242 20.50 -15.02 -3.47
N PHE A 243 19.54 -15.96 -3.58
CA PHE A 243 19.31 -17.02 -2.61
C PHE A 243 18.98 -18.33 -3.29
N GLU A 244 19.59 -19.42 -2.82
CA GLU A 244 19.19 -20.78 -3.14
C GLU A 244 18.28 -21.30 -2.03
N THR A 245 17.06 -21.75 -2.36
CA THR A 245 16.12 -22.34 -1.40
C THR A 245 15.94 -23.82 -1.71
N ILE A 246 16.18 -24.67 -0.72
CA ILE A 246 16.09 -26.13 -0.82
C ILE A 246 15.03 -26.62 0.16
N GLY A 247 14.03 -27.32 -0.35
CA GLY A 247 12.87 -27.82 0.41
C GLY A 247 11.62 -26.97 0.25
N ASP A 248 10.51 -27.48 0.73
CA ASP A 248 9.21 -26.81 0.70
C ASP A 248 8.98 -26.00 1.98
N PHE A 249 8.23 -24.92 1.85
CA PHE A 249 7.84 -24.05 2.97
C PHE A 249 6.42 -23.51 2.78
N PRO A 250 5.72 -23.19 3.89
CA PRO A 250 4.41 -22.55 3.83
C PRO A 250 4.49 -21.17 3.14
N LYS A 251 3.48 -20.86 2.31
CA LYS A 251 3.40 -19.58 1.59
C LYS A 251 2.22 -18.76 2.07
N TYR A 252 2.44 -17.49 2.31
CA TYR A 252 1.44 -16.53 2.71
C TYR A 252 0.31 -16.41 1.67
N GLY A 253 -0.92 -16.28 2.15
CA GLY A 253 -2.11 -16.17 1.29
C GLY A 253 -2.72 -17.51 0.86
N ASN A 254 -2.29 -18.63 1.46
CA ASN A 254 -2.81 -19.98 1.18
C ASN A 254 -3.48 -20.61 2.41
N ASP A 255 -3.96 -19.81 3.36
CA ASP A 255 -4.63 -20.28 4.58
C ASP A 255 -3.76 -21.25 5.40
N ASP A 256 -2.47 -20.90 5.57
CA ASP A 256 -1.50 -21.65 6.36
C ASP A 256 -1.00 -20.80 7.52
N ASP A 257 -1.49 -21.09 8.74
CA ASP A 257 -1.19 -20.34 9.98
C ASP A 257 0.32 -20.11 10.18
N ARG A 258 1.18 -21.03 9.72
CA ARG A 258 2.63 -20.91 9.91
C ARG A 258 3.21 -19.73 9.13
N ALA A 259 2.69 -19.43 7.93
CA ALA A 259 3.09 -18.28 7.14
C ALA A 259 2.34 -17.01 7.57
N ASP A 260 1.06 -17.15 7.91
CA ASP A 260 0.21 -16.05 8.34
C ASP A 260 0.68 -15.47 9.67
N ASP A 261 1.10 -16.31 10.63
CA ASP A 261 1.72 -15.87 11.90
C ASP A 261 3.00 -15.04 11.67
N LEU A 262 3.81 -15.37 10.66
CA LEU A 262 5.01 -14.58 10.34
C LEU A 262 4.65 -13.19 9.79
N ALA A 263 3.59 -13.11 8.97
CA ALA A 263 3.06 -11.84 8.50
C ALA A 263 2.50 -11.01 9.65
N VAL A 264 1.68 -11.60 10.52
CA VAL A 264 1.11 -10.97 11.71
C VAL A 264 2.22 -10.45 12.63
N ASN A 265 3.22 -11.29 12.94
CA ASN A 265 4.34 -10.90 13.79
C ASN A 265 5.16 -9.75 13.19
N THR A 266 5.31 -9.71 11.86
CA THR A 266 6.02 -8.62 11.18
C THR A 266 5.29 -7.28 11.28
N VAL A 267 3.96 -7.30 11.22
CA VAL A 267 3.13 -6.07 11.30
C VAL A 267 2.89 -5.63 12.75
N THR A 268 2.84 -6.58 13.67
CA THR A 268 2.56 -6.29 15.11
C THR A 268 3.79 -5.74 15.82
N PHE A 269 5.00 -6.06 15.35
CA PHE A 269 6.25 -5.54 15.88
C PHE A 269 6.40 -4.05 15.60
#